data_5f05d824f11802b742b21165fa78ba2a
#
_entry.id   5f05d824f11802b742b21165fa78ba2a
#
_cell.length_a   1.000
_cell.length_b   1.000
_cell.length_c   1.000
_cell.angle_alpha   90.00
_cell.angle_beta   90.00
_cell.angle_gamma   90.00
#
_symmetry.space_group_name_H-M   'P 1'
#
loop_
_entity.id
_entity.type
_entity.pdbx_description
1 polymer ?
#
loop_
_entity_poly.entity_id
_entity_poly.type
_entity_poly.pdbx_seq_one_letter_code
_entity_poly.pdbx_strand_id
1 'polypeptide(L)' 'MNKPLILVVEDDTAVRNLITTTLKAHDYRYLTAVNGESAVLEASSHNPDVILLDLGLPDIDGVEV' A
#
# COMPACT_ATOMS: atom_id res chain seq x y z
N MET A 1 8.00 -12.08 -16.91
CA MET A 1 7.22 -12.46 -15.98
C MET A 1 6.54 -11.39 -15.32
N ASN A 2 5.38 -11.62 -14.88
CA ASN A 2 4.61 -10.60 -14.29
C ASN A 2 5.00 -10.43 -12.87
N LYS A 3 5.32 -9.23 -12.50
CA LYS A 3 5.60 -8.94 -11.12
C LYS A 3 4.29 -8.68 -10.44
N PRO A 4 4.16 -8.97 -9.18
CA PRO A 4 2.92 -8.71 -8.47
C PRO A 4 2.65 -7.20 -8.43
N LEU A 5 1.40 -6.86 -8.45
CA LEU A 5 1.00 -5.46 -8.34
C LEU A 5 0.55 -5.25 -6.90
N ILE A 6 1.14 -4.29 -6.22
CA ILE A 6 0.89 -4.04 -4.83
C ILE A 6 0.22 -2.70 -4.66
N LEU A 7 -0.88 -2.68 -3.93
CA LEU A 7 -1.55 -1.42 -3.64
C LEU A 7 -1.14 -1.01 -2.22
N VAL A 8 -0.56 0.16 -2.08
CA VAL A 8 -0.10 0.66 -0.80
C VAL A 8 -1.10 1.70 -0.32
N VAL A 9 -1.72 1.47 0.80
CA VAL A 9 -2.69 2.39 1.35
C VAL A 9 -2.07 3.05 2.57
N GLU A 10 -1.71 4.31 2.45
CA GLU A 10 -1.03 5.00 3.52
C GLU A 10 -1.26 6.50 3.37
N ASP A 11 -1.73 7.16 4.39
CA ASP A 11 -2.00 8.58 4.28
C ASP A 11 -0.77 9.44 4.61
N ASP A 12 0.24 8.91 5.23
CA ASP A 12 1.42 9.69 5.55
C ASP A 12 2.35 9.67 4.36
N THR A 13 2.68 10.82 3.82
CA THR A 13 3.50 10.90 2.63
C THR A 13 4.89 10.31 2.83
N ALA A 14 5.49 10.57 3.97
CA ALA A 14 6.85 10.08 4.21
C ALA A 14 6.87 8.56 4.30
N VAL A 15 5.91 7.99 5.00
CA VAL A 15 5.84 6.55 5.13
C VAL A 15 5.50 5.92 3.80
N ARG A 16 4.57 6.52 3.06
CA ARG A 16 4.20 5.99 1.76
C ARG A 16 5.41 6.00 0.83
N ASN A 17 6.19 7.08 0.86
CA ASN A 17 7.36 7.15 0.00
C ASN A 17 8.41 6.13 0.39
N LEU A 18 8.54 5.84 1.67
CA LEU A 18 9.49 4.84 2.12
C LEU A 18 9.07 3.47 1.60
N ILE A 19 7.79 3.16 1.68
CA ILE A 19 7.32 1.87 1.22
C ILE A 19 7.48 1.76 -0.30
N THR A 20 7.09 2.79 -1.03
CA THR A 20 7.16 2.70 -2.49
C THR A 20 8.62 2.67 -2.97
N THR A 21 9.50 3.35 -2.28
CA THR A 21 10.92 3.32 -2.63
C THR A 21 11.45 1.90 -2.45
N THR A 22 11.02 1.23 -1.38
CA THR A 22 11.45 -0.13 -1.14
C THR A 22 10.90 -1.07 -2.22
N LEU A 23 9.63 -0.90 -2.58
CA LEU A 23 9.05 -1.74 -3.61
C LEU A 23 9.74 -1.51 -4.95
N LYS A 24 10.06 -0.26 -5.23
CA LYS A 24 10.69 0.03 -6.48
C LYS A 24 12.09 -0.58 -6.51
N ALA A 25 12.79 -0.55 -5.40
CA ALA A 25 14.14 -1.12 -5.33
C ALA A 25 14.10 -2.63 -5.57
N HIS A 26 12.99 -3.27 -5.26
CA HIS A 26 12.85 -4.70 -5.50
C HIS A 26 12.11 -4.99 -6.81
N ASP A 27 11.91 -3.94 -7.61
CA ASP A 27 11.33 -4.14 -8.92
C ASP A 27 9.88 -4.59 -8.88
N TYR A 28 9.15 -4.26 -7.87
CA TYR A 28 7.74 -4.57 -7.84
C TYR A 28 6.94 -3.44 -8.46
N ARG A 29 5.77 -3.77 -8.98
CA ARG A 29 4.87 -2.75 -9.48
C ARG A 29 3.98 -2.35 -8.32
N TYR A 30 3.59 -1.09 -8.23
CA TYR A 30 2.76 -0.66 -7.13
C TYR A 30 1.83 0.47 -7.52
N LEU A 31 0.79 0.64 -6.71
CA LEU A 31 -0.13 1.75 -6.82
C LEU A 31 -0.24 2.31 -5.41
N THR A 32 -0.65 3.53 -5.28
CA THR A 32 -0.78 4.13 -3.95
C THR A 32 -2.18 4.67 -3.77
N ALA A 33 -2.65 4.67 -2.54
CA ALA A 33 -3.91 5.27 -2.18
C ALA A 33 -3.72 5.92 -0.83
N VAL A 34 -4.39 7.03 -0.59
CA VAL A 34 -4.19 7.77 0.63
C VAL A 34 -5.23 7.47 1.69
N ASN A 35 -6.27 6.80 1.34
CA ASN A 35 -7.31 6.44 2.30
C ASN A 35 -8.10 5.25 1.78
N GLY A 36 -9.03 4.78 2.57
CA GLY A 36 -9.80 3.59 2.19
C GLY A 36 -10.64 3.79 0.95
N GLU A 37 -11.17 4.97 0.77
CA GLU A 37 -12.01 5.21 -0.37
C GLU A 37 -11.19 5.15 -1.64
N SER A 38 -10.03 5.78 -1.66
CA SER A 38 -9.14 5.71 -2.80
C SER A 38 -8.68 4.28 -3.02
N ALA A 39 -8.47 3.56 -1.92
CA ALA A 39 -8.00 2.18 -2.02
C ALA A 39 -9.03 1.32 -2.73
N VAL A 40 -10.30 1.51 -2.41
CA VAL A 40 -11.34 0.72 -3.04
C VAL A 40 -11.38 1.02 -4.54
N LEU A 41 -11.26 2.29 -4.90
CA LEU A 41 -11.28 2.66 -6.29
C LEU A 41 -10.10 2.05 -7.04
N GLU A 42 -8.92 2.12 -6.44
CA GLU A 42 -7.73 1.58 -7.09
C GLU A 42 -7.81 0.06 -7.20
N ALA A 43 -8.29 -0.58 -6.15
CA ALA A 43 -8.39 -2.02 -6.17
C ALA A 43 -9.39 -2.49 -7.21
N SER A 44 -10.50 -1.77 -7.34
CA SER A 44 -11.51 -2.14 -8.31
C SER A 44 -11.03 -1.93 -9.74
N SER A 45 -10.22 -0.91 -9.96
CA SER A 45 -9.77 -0.59 -11.29
C SER A 45 -8.60 -1.43 -11.74
N HIS A 46 -7.73 -1.81 -10.82
CA HIS A 46 -6.47 -2.43 -11.21
C HIS A 46 -6.26 -3.86 -10.69
N ASN A 47 -7.13 -4.33 -9.84
CA ASN A 47 -7.03 -5.70 -9.31
C ASN A 47 -5.64 -6.05 -8.79
N PRO A 48 -5.16 -5.34 -7.80
CA PRO A 48 -3.82 -5.64 -7.28
C PRO A 48 -3.75 -7.02 -6.65
N ASP A 49 -2.59 -7.59 -6.66
CA ASP A 49 -2.37 -8.90 -6.09
C ASP A 49 -2.26 -8.84 -4.57
N VAL A 50 -1.79 -7.72 -4.05
CA VAL A 50 -1.57 -7.57 -2.61
C VAL A 50 -1.97 -6.16 -2.23
N ILE A 51 -2.57 -5.99 -1.08
CA ILE A 51 -2.89 -4.68 -0.56
C ILE A 51 -2.17 -4.52 0.77
N LEU A 52 -1.32 -3.52 0.86
CA LEU A 52 -0.61 -3.23 2.09
C LEU A 52 -1.34 -2.10 2.78
N LEU A 53 -1.93 -2.39 3.95
CA LEU A 53 -2.62 -1.37 4.66
C LEU A 53 -1.77 -1.00 5.82
N ASP A 54 -1.41 0.25 5.91
CA ASP A 54 -0.62 0.64 7.02
C ASP A 54 -1.54 1.17 8.05
N LEU A 55 -1.74 0.44 9.05
CA LEU A 55 -2.60 0.86 10.03
C LEU A 55 -1.80 1.66 10.95
N GLY A 56 -0.58 1.52 10.82
CA GLY A 56 0.39 2.28 11.48
C GLY A 56 0.09 3.16 12.54
N LEU A 57 -0.93 3.06 13.06
CA LEU A 57 -1.18 3.90 14.02
C LEU A 57 -0.67 3.41 15.24
N PRO A 58 -0.07 4.21 15.90
CA PRO A 58 0.57 3.86 17.08
C PRO A 58 -0.34 3.17 17.99
N ASP A 59 -1.48 3.48 17.97
CA ASP A 59 -2.30 2.90 18.94
C ASP A 59 -2.69 1.57 18.50
N ILE A 60 -2.33 1.21 17.55
CA ILE A 60 -2.72 0.04 17.06
C ILE A 60 -2.29 -1.02 17.64
N ASP A 61 -2.17 -1.11 18.42
CA ASP A 61 -1.77 -2.14 18.90
C ASP A 61 -2.12 -3.03 18.02
N GLY A 62 -2.23 -2.60 17.18
CA GLY A 62 -2.55 -3.35 16.19
C GLY A 62 -2.06 -4.55 16.35
N VAL A 63 -1.49 -4.43 16.97
CA VAL A 63 -1.02 -5.42 17.19
C VAL A 63 -1.78 -6.37 17.51
N GLU A 64 -2.52 -6.10 18.06
CA GLU A 64 -3.23 -7.04 18.47
C GLU A 64 -3.75 -7.61 17.37
N VAL A 65 -3.58 -7.15 16.48
CA VAL A 65 -4.11 -7.62 15.39
C VAL A 65 -3.53 -8.79 15.05
#